data_8a2994ef476b8ab8c74979430d897603
#
_entry.id   8a2994ef476b8ab8c74979430d897603
#
_cell.length_a   1.000
_cell.length_b   1.000
_cell.length_c   1.000
_cell.angle_alpha   90.00
_cell.angle_beta   90.00
_cell.angle_gamma   90.00
#
_symmetry.space_group_name_H-M   'P 1'
#
loop_
_entity.id
_entity.type
_entity.pdbx_description
1 polymer ?
#
loop_
_entity_poly.entity_id
_entity_poly.type
_entity_poly.pdbx_seq_one_letter_code
_entity_poly.pdbx_strand_id
1 'polypeptide(L)'
;EPIAIASGAAKARAALGTLPDHITVAASGNIIKNVKSVIVPNTDGRKGIEVAAAIGALAGDPFAELEVIAHVRPESRATLGQYLDDTKIQVRAAQSPHVLDITISVQKGLDTATVQIVNEHTNIVRITRNDKVLFEKEIIATADTGKPDYDCMTIEDIYDFAMTADLSDVQEILDRQIACNTAIADEGLK
;
A
#
# COMPACT_ATOMS: atom_id res chain seq x y z
N GLU A 1 -0.75 -1.38 6.01
CA GLU A 1 0.12 -2.43 5.41
C GLU A 1 -0.59 -3.23 4.31
N PRO A 2 -1.88 -3.67 4.43
CA PRO A 2 -2.58 -4.31 3.31
C PRO A 2 -2.63 -3.42 2.06
N ILE A 3 -2.79 -2.11 2.26
CA ILE A 3 -2.85 -1.13 1.17
C ILE A 3 -1.53 -1.06 0.39
N ALA A 4 -0.37 -1.15 1.08
CA ALA A 4 0.92 -1.18 0.39
C ALA A 4 1.07 -2.42 -0.52
N ILE A 5 0.56 -3.59 -0.06
CA ILE A 5 0.52 -4.80 -0.87
C ILE A 5 -0.40 -4.60 -2.09
N ALA A 6 -1.60 -4.03 -1.89
CA ALA A 6 -2.52 -3.73 -2.97
C ALA A 6 -1.92 -2.73 -3.98
N SER A 7 -1.23 -1.69 -3.50
CA SER A 7 -0.53 -0.70 -4.34
C SER A 7 0.58 -1.35 -5.18
N GLY A 8 1.42 -2.17 -4.55
CA GLY A 8 2.45 -2.92 -5.26
C GLY A 8 1.87 -3.85 -6.33
N ALA A 9 0.75 -4.55 -6.04
CA ALA A 9 0.08 -5.43 -6.99
C ALA A 9 -0.55 -4.67 -8.16
N ALA A 10 -1.18 -3.52 -7.90
CA ALA A 10 -1.72 -2.65 -8.94
C ALA A 10 -0.61 -2.10 -9.87
N LYS A 11 0.51 -1.66 -9.29
CA LYS A 11 1.70 -1.21 -10.05
C LYS A 11 2.31 -2.34 -10.87
N ALA A 12 2.45 -3.54 -10.28
CA ALA A 12 3.00 -4.71 -10.98
C ALA A 12 2.10 -5.12 -12.16
N ARG A 13 0.75 -5.16 -11.96
CA ARG A 13 -0.20 -5.38 -13.06
C ARG A 13 -0.07 -4.31 -14.15
N ALA A 14 0.07 -3.04 -13.79
CA ALA A 14 0.25 -1.95 -14.76
C ALA A 14 1.54 -2.12 -15.57
N ALA A 15 2.64 -2.51 -14.92
CA ALA A 15 3.90 -2.83 -15.59
C ALA A 15 3.79 -4.06 -16.50
N LEU A 16 3.06 -5.10 -16.07
CA LEU A 16 2.77 -6.30 -16.86
C LEU A 16 1.92 -5.99 -18.10
N GLY A 17 0.96 -5.06 -17.97
CA GLY A 17 0.05 -4.64 -19.03
C GLY A 17 -1.20 -5.51 -19.18
N THR A 18 -1.40 -6.50 -18.32
CA THR A 18 -2.56 -7.40 -18.32
C THR A 18 -2.85 -7.92 -16.93
N LEU A 19 -4.04 -8.51 -16.73
CA LEU A 19 -4.42 -9.17 -15.48
C LEU A 19 -3.61 -10.45 -15.29
N PRO A 20 -2.84 -10.60 -14.20
CA PRO A 20 -2.02 -11.78 -13.96
C PRO A 20 -2.87 -12.99 -13.54
N ASP A 21 -2.35 -14.19 -13.80
CA ASP A 21 -2.86 -15.47 -13.30
C ASP A 21 -1.94 -16.11 -12.23
N HIS A 22 -0.75 -15.51 -12.02
CA HIS A 22 0.14 -15.87 -10.91
C HIS A 22 0.61 -14.60 -10.22
N ILE A 23 0.56 -14.64 -8.87
CA ILE A 23 1.06 -13.55 -8.02
C ILE A 23 1.93 -14.18 -6.93
N THR A 24 3.14 -13.67 -6.76
CA THR A 24 4.01 -14.01 -5.62
C THR A 24 4.25 -12.77 -4.79
N VAL A 25 3.95 -12.84 -3.50
CA VAL A 25 4.24 -11.79 -2.52
C VAL A 25 5.34 -12.28 -1.61
N ALA A 26 6.54 -11.70 -1.72
CA ALA A 26 7.60 -11.87 -0.74
C ALA A 26 7.57 -10.65 0.20
N ALA A 27 7.39 -10.88 1.49
CA ALA A 27 7.28 -9.80 2.47
C ALA A 27 8.11 -10.07 3.72
N SER A 28 8.59 -9.00 4.37
CA SER A 28 9.28 -9.11 5.65
C SER A 28 8.37 -9.72 6.71
N GLY A 29 8.96 -10.40 7.70
CA GLY A 29 8.20 -11.09 8.74
C GLY A 29 7.24 -10.17 9.51
N ASN A 30 7.60 -8.90 9.67
CA ASN A 30 6.75 -7.90 10.30
C ASN A 30 5.46 -7.64 9.48
N ILE A 31 5.59 -7.52 8.17
CA ILE A 31 4.44 -7.34 7.26
C ILE A 31 3.53 -8.58 7.27
N ILE A 32 4.13 -9.78 7.19
CA ILE A 32 3.36 -11.03 7.24
C ILE A 32 2.55 -11.12 8.54
N LYS A 33 3.21 -10.87 9.68
CA LYS A 33 2.56 -10.89 11.00
C LYS A 33 1.39 -9.92 11.07
N ASN A 34 1.58 -8.69 10.57
CA ASN A 34 0.61 -7.62 10.74
C ASN A 34 -0.58 -7.73 9.76
N VAL A 35 -0.38 -8.30 8.56
CA VAL A 35 -1.44 -8.35 7.53
C VAL A 35 -2.26 -9.63 7.56
N LYS A 36 -1.70 -10.73 8.07
CA LYS A 36 -2.29 -12.08 8.01
C LYS A 36 -3.78 -12.16 8.37
N SER A 37 -4.23 -11.37 9.34
CA SER A 37 -5.61 -11.45 9.86
C SER A 37 -6.38 -10.13 9.71
N VAL A 38 -5.80 -9.15 9.03
CA VAL A 38 -6.41 -7.82 8.87
C VAL A 38 -7.41 -7.84 7.71
N ILE A 39 -8.58 -7.25 7.94
CA ILE A 39 -9.57 -7.04 6.89
C ILE A 39 -9.01 -6.07 5.86
N VAL A 40 -9.09 -6.46 4.60
CA VAL A 40 -8.72 -5.60 3.47
C VAL A 40 -9.92 -4.72 3.11
N PRO A 41 -9.76 -3.40 3.06
CA PRO A 41 -10.87 -2.50 2.69
C PRO A 41 -11.47 -2.85 1.32
N ASN A 42 -12.79 -2.63 1.18
CA ASN A 42 -13.54 -2.85 -0.07
C ASN A 42 -13.48 -4.27 -0.64
N THR A 43 -13.39 -5.30 0.23
CA THR A 43 -13.35 -6.73 -0.15
C THR A 43 -14.43 -7.57 0.54
N ASP A 44 -15.50 -6.94 1.04
CA ASP A 44 -16.61 -7.61 1.76
C ASP A 44 -16.12 -8.43 2.98
N GLY A 45 -15.21 -7.82 3.77
CA GLY A 45 -14.69 -8.41 5.00
C GLY A 45 -13.62 -9.48 4.83
N ARG A 46 -13.10 -9.69 3.62
CA ARG A 46 -12.02 -10.65 3.36
C ARG A 46 -10.70 -10.17 3.97
N LYS A 47 -9.83 -11.11 4.34
CA LYS A 47 -8.60 -10.84 5.11
C LYS A 47 -7.37 -11.40 4.42
N GLY A 48 -6.23 -10.81 4.75
CA GLY A 48 -4.92 -11.39 4.46
C GLY A 48 -4.20 -10.81 3.26
N ILE A 49 -2.98 -11.30 3.10
CA ILE A 49 -2.03 -10.83 2.08
C ILE A 49 -2.52 -11.17 0.67
N GLU A 50 -3.04 -12.38 0.49
CA GLU A 50 -3.54 -12.89 -0.78
C GLU A 50 -4.69 -12.02 -1.28
N VAL A 51 -5.60 -11.65 -0.38
CA VAL A 51 -6.73 -10.78 -0.71
C VAL A 51 -6.27 -9.37 -1.08
N ALA A 52 -5.31 -8.82 -0.34
CA ALA A 52 -4.74 -7.51 -0.64
C ALA A 52 -4.05 -7.49 -2.02
N ALA A 53 -3.27 -8.53 -2.33
CA ALA A 53 -2.62 -8.66 -3.63
C ALA A 53 -3.64 -8.85 -4.77
N ALA A 54 -4.65 -9.70 -4.55
CA ALA A 54 -5.69 -9.97 -5.54
C ALA A 54 -6.51 -8.72 -5.88
N ILE A 55 -7.02 -8.00 -4.87
CA ILE A 55 -7.84 -6.81 -5.12
C ILE A 55 -7.02 -5.68 -5.76
N GLY A 56 -5.75 -5.53 -5.36
CA GLY A 56 -4.82 -4.59 -5.98
C GLY A 56 -4.60 -4.91 -7.46
N ALA A 57 -4.33 -6.17 -7.79
CA ALA A 57 -4.15 -6.62 -9.16
C ALA A 57 -5.44 -6.54 -9.98
N LEU A 58 -6.60 -6.89 -9.41
CA LEU A 58 -7.89 -6.93 -10.10
C LEU A 58 -8.43 -5.52 -10.39
N ALA A 59 -8.42 -4.65 -9.40
CA ALA A 59 -9.19 -3.41 -9.43
C ALA A 59 -8.44 -2.17 -8.90
N GLY A 60 -7.21 -2.32 -8.41
CA GLY A 60 -6.45 -1.22 -7.85
C GLY A 60 -6.08 -0.16 -8.88
N ASP A 61 -6.18 1.12 -8.51
CA ASP A 61 -5.63 2.22 -9.30
C ASP A 61 -4.11 2.33 -9.03
N PRO A 62 -3.26 2.08 -10.03
CA PRO A 62 -1.81 2.09 -9.82
C PRO A 62 -1.24 3.49 -9.56
N PHE A 63 -2.02 4.56 -9.69
CA PHE A 63 -1.58 5.94 -9.48
C PHE A 63 -2.10 6.57 -8.19
N ALA A 64 -3.03 5.90 -7.50
CA ALA A 64 -3.69 6.42 -6.31
C ALA A 64 -2.95 6.09 -4.99
N GLU A 65 -1.71 5.62 -5.05
CA GLU A 65 -0.85 5.33 -3.88
C GLU A 65 -1.60 4.56 -2.77
N LEU A 66 -1.81 5.20 -1.60
CA LEU A 66 -2.53 4.58 -0.48
C LEU A 66 -4.06 4.56 -0.68
N GLU A 67 -4.59 5.24 -1.68
CA GLU A 67 -6.00 5.20 -2.07
C GLU A 67 -6.28 4.16 -3.18
N VAL A 68 -5.31 3.31 -3.49
CA VAL A 68 -5.30 2.31 -4.57
C VAL A 68 -6.60 1.50 -4.68
N ILE A 69 -7.25 1.16 -3.57
CA ILE A 69 -8.51 0.42 -3.53
C ILE A 69 -9.66 1.21 -2.88
N ALA A 70 -9.55 2.55 -2.80
CA ALA A 70 -10.61 3.38 -2.23
C ALA A 70 -11.90 3.34 -3.06
N HIS A 71 -11.78 3.23 -4.38
CA HIS A 71 -12.89 3.31 -5.33
C HIS A 71 -13.10 2.01 -6.13
N VAL A 72 -13.01 0.86 -5.44
CA VAL A 72 -13.28 -0.45 -6.07
C VAL A 72 -14.76 -0.54 -6.47
N ARG A 73 -15.00 -0.79 -7.76
CA ARG A 73 -16.36 -0.93 -8.29
C ARG A 73 -17.05 -2.19 -7.74
N PRO A 74 -18.39 -2.16 -7.57
CA PRO A 74 -19.16 -3.31 -7.09
C PRO A 74 -18.92 -4.59 -7.91
N GLU A 75 -18.80 -4.46 -9.24
CA GLU A 75 -18.57 -5.58 -10.16
C GLU A 75 -17.23 -6.26 -9.88
N SER A 76 -16.18 -5.47 -9.62
CA SER A 76 -14.85 -6.01 -9.28
C SER A 76 -14.85 -6.70 -7.91
N ARG A 77 -15.62 -6.20 -6.93
CA ARG A 77 -15.80 -6.88 -5.65
C ARG A 77 -16.52 -8.22 -5.82
N ALA A 78 -17.56 -8.26 -6.63
CA ALA A 78 -18.31 -9.48 -6.91
C ALA A 78 -17.45 -10.57 -7.57
N THR A 79 -16.50 -10.19 -8.42
CA THR A 79 -15.60 -11.13 -9.12
C THR A 79 -14.34 -11.49 -8.32
N LEU A 80 -14.05 -10.80 -7.20
CA LEU A 80 -12.84 -11.03 -6.42
C LEU A 80 -12.73 -12.49 -5.92
N GLY A 81 -13.84 -13.09 -5.49
CA GLY A 81 -13.84 -14.50 -5.05
C GLY A 81 -13.36 -15.42 -6.14
N GLN A 82 -13.95 -15.33 -7.33
CA GLN A 82 -13.54 -16.13 -8.47
C GLN A 82 -12.09 -15.87 -8.88
N TYR A 83 -11.66 -14.60 -8.89
CA TYR A 83 -10.27 -14.26 -9.20
C TYR A 83 -9.28 -14.88 -8.22
N LEU A 84 -9.60 -14.93 -6.92
CA LEU A 84 -8.81 -15.61 -5.90
C LEU A 84 -8.72 -17.13 -6.15
N ASP A 85 -9.80 -17.75 -6.60
CA ASP A 85 -9.83 -19.19 -6.89
C ASP A 85 -9.06 -19.55 -8.18
N ASP A 86 -9.13 -18.69 -9.19
CA ASP A 86 -8.52 -18.90 -10.51
C ASP A 86 -7.04 -18.47 -10.56
N THR A 87 -6.58 -17.64 -9.61
CA THR A 87 -5.24 -17.07 -9.59
C THR A 87 -4.37 -17.79 -8.59
N LYS A 88 -3.20 -18.25 -9.03
CA LYS A 88 -2.22 -18.84 -8.11
C LYS A 88 -1.49 -17.74 -7.34
N ILE A 89 -1.87 -17.55 -6.07
CA ILE A 89 -1.24 -16.56 -5.19
C ILE A 89 -0.36 -17.28 -4.16
N GLN A 90 0.89 -16.88 -4.07
CA GLN A 90 1.85 -17.43 -3.12
C GLN A 90 2.43 -16.33 -2.24
N VAL A 91 2.44 -16.57 -0.93
CA VAL A 91 3.08 -15.69 0.05
C VAL A 91 4.29 -16.39 0.62
N ARG A 92 5.41 -15.66 0.67
CA ARG A 92 6.67 -16.16 1.24
C ARG A 92 7.36 -15.09 2.09
N ALA A 93 8.17 -15.52 3.03
CA ALA A 93 9.02 -14.60 3.79
C ALA A 93 10.14 -14.06 2.90
N ALA A 94 10.35 -12.76 2.91
CA ALA A 94 11.51 -12.12 2.32
C ALA A 94 12.71 -12.27 3.24
N GLN A 95 13.87 -12.58 2.68
CA GLN A 95 15.15 -12.47 3.38
C GLN A 95 15.67 -11.03 3.19
N SER A 96 15.26 -10.14 4.08
CA SER A 96 15.55 -8.72 3.98
C SER A 96 15.93 -8.15 5.35
N PRO A 97 16.90 -7.23 5.41
CA PRO A 97 17.24 -6.54 6.65
C PRO A 97 16.21 -5.45 7.00
N HIS A 98 15.28 -5.11 6.09
CA HIS A 98 14.31 -4.05 6.28
C HIS A 98 13.08 -4.52 7.03
N VAL A 99 12.60 -3.71 7.97
CA VAL A 99 11.36 -3.97 8.73
C VAL A 99 10.15 -4.01 7.80
N LEU A 100 10.14 -3.14 6.80
CA LEU A 100 9.16 -3.13 5.73
C LEU A 100 9.89 -3.42 4.40
N ASP A 101 9.66 -4.61 3.86
CA ASP A 101 10.05 -5.00 2.51
C ASP A 101 8.93 -5.85 1.92
N ILE A 102 8.42 -5.41 0.78
CA ILE A 102 7.35 -6.07 0.05
C ILE A 102 7.77 -6.15 -1.41
N THR A 103 8.00 -7.35 -1.90
CA THR A 103 8.25 -7.60 -3.32
C THR A 103 7.09 -8.37 -3.90
N ILE A 104 6.43 -7.81 -4.90
CA ILE A 104 5.30 -8.42 -5.60
C ILE A 104 5.72 -8.73 -7.02
N SER A 105 5.69 -10.02 -7.35
CA SER A 105 5.93 -10.51 -8.71
C SER A 105 4.63 -11.04 -9.29
N VAL A 106 4.27 -10.58 -10.46
CA VAL A 106 3.07 -10.99 -11.21
C VAL A 106 3.48 -11.60 -12.54
N GLN A 107 2.69 -12.59 -13.00
CA GLN A 107 2.98 -13.31 -14.24
C GLN A 107 1.69 -13.57 -15.02
N LYS A 108 1.82 -13.53 -16.35
CA LYS A 108 0.82 -14.00 -17.31
C LYS A 108 1.52 -14.67 -18.48
N GLY A 109 1.36 -15.98 -18.58
CA GLY A 109 2.12 -16.76 -19.57
C GLY A 109 3.64 -16.66 -19.35
N LEU A 110 4.37 -16.13 -20.31
CA LEU A 110 5.81 -15.89 -20.22
C LEU A 110 6.17 -14.49 -19.72
N ASP A 111 5.21 -13.56 -19.71
CA ASP A 111 5.46 -12.21 -19.26
C ASP A 111 5.41 -12.10 -17.73
N THR A 112 6.38 -11.35 -17.20
CA THR A 112 6.51 -11.11 -15.76
C THR A 112 6.69 -9.62 -15.46
N ALA A 113 6.24 -9.18 -14.30
CA ALA A 113 6.59 -7.88 -13.76
C ALA A 113 6.77 -7.96 -12.25
N THR A 114 7.68 -7.15 -11.72
CA THR A 114 7.97 -7.13 -10.28
C THR A 114 8.01 -5.69 -9.78
N VAL A 115 7.46 -5.47 -8.59
CA VAL A 115 7.52 -4.20 -7.86
C VAL A 115 8.07 -4.48 -6.47
N GLN A 116 9.02 -3.67 -6.02
CA GLN A 116 9.54 -3.71 -4.66
C GLN A 116 9.30 -2.39 -3.94
N ILE A 117 8.81 -2.49 -2.69
CA ILE A 117 8.53 -1.38 -1.77
C ILE A 117 9.35 -1.61 -0.51
N VAL A 118 10.13 -0.61 -0.08
CA VAL A 118 11.04 -0.74 1.07
C VAL A 118 10.95 0.48 1.98
N ASN A 119 11.04 0.23 3.28
CA ASN A 119 11.07 1.19 4.39
C ASN A 119 9.75 1.94 4.63
N GLU A 120 9.11 2.47 3.59
CA GLU A 120 7.85 3.21 3.67
C GLU A 120 6.80 2.60 2.73
N HIS A 121 5.52 2.73 3.08
CA HIS A 121 4.41 2.07 2.36
C HIS A 121 4.24 2.52 0.90
N THR A 122 4.72 3.71 0.55
CA THR A 122 4.66 4.28 -0.81
C THR A 122 6.02 4.32 -1.50
N ASN A 123 7.10 3.94 -0.80
CA ASN A 123 8.45 4.03 -1.34
C ASN A 123 8.76 2.83 -2.26
N ILE A 124 8.32 2.93 -3.49
CA ILE A 124 8.69 1.98 -4.55
C ILE A 124 10.15 2.23 -4.91
N VAL A 125 10.98 1.20 -4.78
CA VAL A 125 12.43 1.27 -5.06
C VAL A 125 12.80 0.58 -6.37
N ARG A 126 11.97 -0.36 -6.86
CA ARG A 126 12.26 -1.06 -8.11
C ARG A 126 10.98 -1.51 -8.82
N ILE A 127 10.97 -1.35 -10.15
CA ILE A 127 9.96 -1.93 -11.04
C ILE A 127 10.68 -2.59 -12.20
N THR A 128 10.33 -3.85 -12.49
CA THR A 128 10.88 -4.57 -13.64
C THR A 128 9.76 -5.19 -14.48
N ARG A 129 10.06 -5.44 -15.78
CA ARG A 129 9.23 -6.24 -16.69
C ARG A 129 10.13 -7.09 -17.55
N ASN A 130 9.93 -8.42 -17.56
CA ASN A 130 10.72 -9.37 -18.36
C ASN A 130 12.23 -9.08 -18.24
N ASP A 131 12.73 -9.02 -17.01
CA ASP A 131 14.13 -8.72 -16.65
C ASP A 131 14.63 -7.30 -17.00
N LYS A 132 13.83 -6.50 -17.69
CA LYS A 132 14.15 -5.10 -17.95
C LYS A 132 13.76 -4.25 -16.75
N VAL A 133 14.71 -3.48 -16.22
CA VAL A 133 14.44 -2.48 -15.19
C VAL A 133 13.73 -1.29 -15.83
N LEU A 134 12.51 -1.00 -15.35
CA LEU A 134 11.71 0.16 -15.77
C LEU A 134 11.91 1.35 -14.84
N PHE A 135 12.13 1.07 -13.57
CA PHE A 135 12.40 2.06 -12.53
C PHE A 135 13.31 1.45 -11.47
N GLU A 136 14.28 2.23 -10.99
CA GLU A 136 15.14 1.87 -9.87
C GLU A 136 15.53 3.12 -9.10
N LYS A 137 15.47 3.02 -7.78
CA LYS A 137 15.85 4.06 -6.84
C LYS A 137 16.77 3.43 -5.80
N GLU A 138 17.82 4.12 -5.43
CA GLU A 138 18.72 3.68 -4.37
C GLU A 138 17.96 3.54 -3.05
N ILE A 139 18.17 2.41 -2.36
CA ILE A 139 17.64 2.20 -1.01
C ILE A 139 18.60 2.89 -0.06
N ILE A 140 18.30 4.13 0.27
CA ILE A 140 19.06 4.85 1.28
C ILE A 140 18.76 4.17 2.62
N ALA A 141 19.79 3.61 3.24
CA ALA A 141 19.67 3.15 4.62
C ALA A 141 19.15 4.32 5.46
N THR A 142 18.12 4.09 6.26
CA THR A 142 17.47 5.09 7.10
C THR A 142 18.40 5.59 8.24
N ALA A 143 19.69 5.59 8.01
CA ALA A 143 20.70 6.20 8.85
C ALA A 143 20.80 7.67 8.46
N ASP A 144 20.14 8.51 9.20
CA ASP A 144 20.49 9.93 9.44
C ASP A 144 20.47 10.95 8.29
N THR A 145 19.83 10.70 7.16
CA THR A 145 19.71 11.75 6.15
C THR A 145 18.34 12.42 6.24
N GLY A 146 18.30 13.56 6.94
CA GLY A 146 17.16 14.47 6.89
C GLY A 146 16.01 14.13 7.82
N LYS A 147 16.27 13.54 8.98
CA LYS A 147 15.27 13.62 10.05
C LYS A 147 15.00 15.09 10.30
N PRO A 148 13.72 15.51 10.31
CA PRO A 148 13.42 16.88 10.75
C PRO A 148 14.12 17.14 12.08
N ASP A 149 14.72 18.31 12.22
CA ASP A 149 15.23 18.76 13.48
C ASP A 149 14.03 18.98 14.42
N TYR A 150 13.85 18.07 15.37
CA TYR A 150 12.79 18.16 16.36
C TYR A 150 13.20 18.97 17.59
N ASP A 151 14.44 19.47 17.67
CA ASP A 151 14.92 20.24 18.81
C ASP A 151 14.14 21.56 18.96
N CYS A 152 13.53 22.05 17.88
CA CYS A 152 12.63 23.20 17.88
C CYS A 152 11.19 22.85 18.38
N MET A 153 10.85 21.59 18.60
CA MET A 153 9.50 21.20 19.02
C MET A 153 9.36 21.20 20.54
N THR A 154 9.55 22.36 21.16
CA THR A 154 9.19 22.53 22.56
C THR A 154 7.66 22.67 22.73
N ILE A 155 7.13 22.47 23.94
CA ILE A 155 5.69 22.65 24.20
C ILE A 155 5.29 24.11 23.92
N GLU A 156 6.14 25.06 24.24
CA GLU A 156 5.96 26.48 23.98
C GLU A 156 5.85 26.76 22.48
N ASP A 157 6.76 26.23 21.67
CA ASP A 157 6.76 26.44 20.21
C ASP A 157 5.56 25.79 19.55
N ILE A 158 5.15 24.58 20.00
CA ILE A 158 3.93 23.90 19.54
C ILE A 158 2.70 24.73 19.88
N TYR A 159 2.61 25.29 21.08
CA TYR A 159 1.51 26.13 21.50
C TYR A 159 1.46 27.43 20.68
N ASP A 160 2.60 28.12 20.52
CA ASP A 160 2.68 29.35 19.75
C ASP A 160 2.30 29.11 18.29
N PHE A 161 2.79 28.02 17.67
CA PHE A 161 2.38 27.63 16.33
C PHE A 161 0.87 27.39 16.24
N ALA A 162 0.29 26.65 17.18
CA ALA A 162 -1.14 26.37 17.20
C ALA A 162 -2.01 27.63 17.33
N MET A 163 -1.48 28.67 18.02
CA MET A 163 -2.20 29.92 18.24
C MET A 163 -2.01 30.95 17.13
N THR A 164 -0.94 30.83 16.34
CA THR A 164 -0.54 31.84 15.35
C THR A 164 -0.58 31.36 13.91
N ALA A 165 -0.59 30.05 13.68
CA ALA A 165 -0.62 29.48 12.32
C ALA A 165 -1.85 29.91 11.55
N ASP A 166 -1.68 30.21 10.28
CA ASP A 166 -2.81 30.47 9.39
C ASP A 166 -3.55 29.15 9.10
N LEU A 167 -4.79 29.06 9.53
CA LEU A 167 -5.60 27.86 9.34
C LEU A 167 -5.79 27.51 7.87
N SER A 168 -5.68 28.48 6.96
CA SER A 168 -5.80 28.22 5.52
C SER A 168 -4.73 27.27 4.99
N ASP A 169 -3.54 27.22 5.62
CA ASP A 169 -2.44 26.33 5.22
C ASP A 169 -2.72 24.85 5.49
N VAL A 170 -3.63 24.56 6.44
CA VAL A 170 -3.97 23.20 6.88
C VAL A 170 -5.45 22.88 6.77
N GLN A 171 -6.27 23.82 6.29
CA GLN A 171 -7.74 23.73 6.26
C GLN A 171 -8.23 22.45 5.59
N GLU A 172 -7.72 22.13 4.40
CA GLU A 172 -8.16 20.96 3.64
C GLU A 172 -7.88 19.65 4.40
N ILE A 173 -6.71 19.56 5.05
CA ILE A 173 -6.33 18.37 5.83
C ILE A 173 -7.21 18.24 7.07
N LEU A 174 -7.46 19.35 7.77
CA LEU A 174 -8.31 19.37 8.97
C LEU A 174 -9.76 19.02 8.63
N ASP A 175 -10.32 19.60 7.59
CA ASP A 175 -11.69 19.33 7.14
C ASP A 175 -11.87 17.85 6.78
N ARG A 176 -10.92 17.28 6.05
CA ARG A 176 -10.91 15.86 5.70
C ARG A 176 -10.79 14.97 6.94
N GLN A 177 -9.92 15.32 7.88
CA GLN A 177 -9.76 14.59 9.14
C GLN A 177 -11.04 14.62 9.98
N ILE A 178 -11.65 15.77 10.12
CA ILE A 178 -12.91 15.93 10.87
C ILE A 178 -14.02 15.11 10.21
N ALA A 179 -14.20 15.21 8.91
CA ALA A 179 -15.22 14.46 8.18
C ALA A 179 -15.04 12.95 8.32
N CYS A 180 -13.82 12.43 8.14
CA CYS A 180 -13.53 11.00 8.28
C CYS A 180 -13.74 10.50 9.72
N ASN A 181 -13.25 11.23 10.73
CA ASN A 181 -13.39 10.83 12.12
C ASN A 181 -14.84 10.90 12.59
N THR A 182 -15.60 11.90 12.16
CA THR A 182 -17.03 12.01 12.46
C THR A 182 -17.80 10.82 11.87
N ALA A 183 -17.54 10.49 10.61
CA ALA A 183 -18.19 9.35 9.96
C ALA A 183 -17.89 8.01 10.68
N ILE A 184 -16.65 7.82 11.13
CA ILE A 184 -16.27 6.62 11.92
C ILE A 184 -16.98 6.62 13.28
N ALA A 185 -17.04 7.75 13.97
CA ALA A 185 -17.71 7.88 15.26
C ALA A 185 -19.22 7.61 15.14
N ASP A 186 -19.88 8.18 14.15
CA ASP A 186 -21.30 7.97 13.87
C ASP A 186 -21.62 6.50 13.56
N GLU A 187 -20.73 5.81 12.86
CA GLU A 187 -20.90 4.37 12.60
C GLU A 187 -20.70 3.53 13.87
N GLY A 188 -19.76 3.93 14.73
CA GLY A 188 -19.48 3.23 15.99
C GLY A 188 -20.56 3.42 17.07
N LEU A 189 -21.45 4.41 16.92
CA LEU A 189 -22.55 4.68 17.84
C LEU A 189 -23.87 3.98 17.44
N LYS A 190 -23.93 3.34 16.29
CA LYS A 190 -25.08 2.53 15.84
C LYS A 190 -25.10 1.17 16.49
#